data_991c843e8122c358322792b52e2d1b37
#
_entry.id   991c843e8122c358322792b52e2d1b37
#
_cell.length_a   1.000
_cell.length_b   1.000
_cell.length_c   1.000
_cell.angle_alpha   90.00
_cell.angle_beta   90.00
_cell.angle_gamma   90.00
#
_symmetry.space_group_name_H-M   'P 1'
#
loop_
_entity.id
_entity.type
_entity.pdbx_description
1 polymer ?
#
loop_
_entity_poly.entity_id
_entity_poly.type
_entity_poly.pdbx_seq_one_letter_code
_entity_poly.pdbx_strand_id
1 'polypeptide(L)'
;MSPAPSFSLRSYGRDGAAHQHGHVQLVLPLHGTLELEVDSRGGYLDRFRAAVVAPQTRHAQSALDANRFLIVDCRTDAFGDDALERLRRRPFLDLPPPLQDLLAAQAPHPDLAAAHARAGAAVLAWLQADTAPRGWQRLQALCRRIEAAPGQDWPVRRMAQLAHLSPSRLHALFRAAFGRTPQDWVAARRLDWVRRQLAHGNRPIADLAQDSGYADQSALTRALKRSTGQTPAAYRRRHRPAPGQESGTSQPLPAPAC
;
A
#
# COMPACT_ATOMS: atom_id res chain seq x y z
N MET A 1 -22.99 12.03 23.60
CA MET A 1 -22.37 10.71 23.30
C MET A 1 -21.89 10.76 21.85
N SER A 2 -20.60 10.73 21.63
CA SER A 2 -20.06 10.70 20.27
C SER A 2 -20.40 9.36 19.61
N PRO A 3 -20.94 9.31 18.37
CA PRO A 3 -21.17 8.06 17.70
C PRO A 3 -19.84 7.31 17.54
N ALA A 4 -19.87 6.01 17.83
CA ALA A 4 -18.71 5.12 17.71
C ALA A 4 -18.21 5.06 16.24
N PRO A 5 -16.93 4.72 16.02
CA PRO A 5 -16.43 4.49 14.68
C PRO A 5 -17.22 3.39 13.97
N SER A 6 -17.44 3.54 12.67
CA SER A 6 -18.09 2.51 11.86
C SER A 6 -17.05 1.58 11.23
N PHE A 7 -17.43 0.33 11.04
CA PHE A 7 -16.56 -0.72 10.51
C PHE A 7 -17.25 -1.38 9.31
N SER A 8 -16.56 -1.49 8.18
CA SER A 8 -17.10 -2.18 7.00
C SER A 8 -16.00 -2.96 6.28
N LEU A 9 -16.39 -4.04 5.61
CA LEU A 9 -15.49 -4.79 4.74
C LEU A 9 -15.69 -4.33 3.30
N ARG A 10 -14.58 -4.10 2.59
CA ARG A 10 -14.61 -3.74 1.17
C ARG A 10 -13.62 -4.55 0.36
N SER A 11 -13.99 -4.82 -0.87
CA SER A 11 -13.12 -5.33 -1.93
C SER A 11 -13.15 -4.33 -3.09
N TYR A 12 -12.02 -4.13 -3.73
CA TYR A 12 -11.83 -3.10 -4.75
C TYR A 12 -11.50 -3.75 -6.08
N GLY A 13 -11.99 -3.15 -7.17
CA GLY A 13 -11.69 -3.51 -8.55
C GLY A 13 -10.63 -2.60 -9.17
N ARG A 14 -10.51 -2.69 -10.50
CA ARG A 14 -9.49 -1.94 -11.27
C ARG A 14 -9.80 -0.44 -11.40
N ASP A 15 -11.07 -0.07 -11.38
CA ASP A 15 -11.53 1.29 -11.74
C ASP A 15 -12.21 1.95 -10.54
N GLY A 16 -11.39 2.47 -9.63
CA GLY A 16 -11.88 3.28 -8.52
C GLY A 16 -11.93 4.76 -8.91
N ALA A 17 -13.13 5.33 -9.02
CA ALA A 17 -13.29 6.77 -9.23
C ALA A 17 -12.72 7.55 -8.04
N ALA A 18 -12.00 8.64 -8.33
CA ALA A 18 -11.49 9.52 -7.28
C ALA A 18 -12.66 10.23 -6.57
N HIS A 19 -12.64 10.21 -5.25
CA HIS A 19 -13.66 10.83 -4.41
C HIS A 19 -13.04 11.44 -3.15
N GLN A 20 -13.87 12.08 -2.33
CA GLN A 20 -13.48 12.64 -1.04
C GLN A 20 -14.65 12.52 -0.04
N HIS A 21 -14.35 12.58 1.24
CA HIS A 21 -15.35 12.52 2.32
C HIS A 21 -14.97 13.40 3.51
N GLY A 22 -15.94 13.71 4.39
CA GLY A 22 -15.75 14.62 5.52
C GLY A 22 -15.28 13.94 6.82
N HIS A 23 -14.93 12.67 6.80
CA HIS A 23 -14.48 11.90 7.96
C HIS A 23 -13.05 11.37 7.78
N VAL A 24 -12.44 10.90 8.83
CA VAL A 24 -11.17 10.15 8.77
C VAL A 24 -11.48 8.72 8.41
N GLN A 25 -10.83 8.17 7.39
CA GLN A 25 -10.99 6.78 6.98
C GLN A 25 -9.67 6.02 7.11
N LEU A 26 -9.67 4.92 7.84
CA LEU A 26 -8.57 3.96 7.86
C LEU A 26 -8.87 2.85 6.85
N VAL A 27 -7.88 2.52 6.04
CA VAL A 27 -7.93 1.42 5.07
C VAL A 27 -6.93 0.36 5.52
N LEU A 28 -7.44 -0.70 6.13
CA LEU A 28 -6.67 -1.73 6.81
C LEU A 28 -6.68 -3.03 5.99
N PRO A 29 -5.53 -3.55 5.57
CA PRO A 29 -5.47 -4.75 4.75
C PRO A 29 -5.78 -6.00 5.56
N LEU A 30 -6.71 -6.83 5.08
CA LEU A 30 -6.96 -8.18 5.56
C LEU A 30 -6.38 -9.22 4.59
N HIS A 31 -6.54 -8.98 3.29
CA HIS A 31 -6.06 -9.86 2.23
C HIS A 31 -5.79 -9.08 0.94
N GLY A 32 -4.76 -9.51 0.18
CA GLY A 32 -4.44 -8.93 -1.12
C GLY A 32 -3.68 -7.61 -1.05
N THR A 33 -3.69 -6.89 -2.16
CA THR A 33 -3.01 -5.60 -2.33
C THR A 33 -3.96 -4.57 -2.91
N LEU A 34 -3.74 -3.30 -2.57
CA LEU A 34 -4.49 -2.16 -3.07
C LEU A 34 -3.53 -1.04 -3.47
N GLU A 35 -3.66 -0.54 -4.67
CA GLU A 35 -3.07 0.74 -5.04
C GLU A 35 -3.98 1.86 -4.56
N LEU A 36 -3.43 2.79 -3.81
CA LEU A 36 -4.16 3.94 -3.28
C LEU A 36 -3.38 5.21 -3.61
N GLU A 37 -4.08 6.18 -4.20
CA GLU A 37 -3.59 7.53 -4.37
C GLU A 37 -4.33 8.46 -3.41
N VAL A 38 -3.58 9.27 -2.65
CA VAL A 38 -4.10 10.25 -1.69
C VAL A 38 -3.40 11.58 -1.96
N ASP A 39 -4.13 12.61 -2.40
CA ASP A 39 -3.58 13.92 -2.78
C ASP A 39 -2.34 13.80 -3.68
N SER A 40 -2.46 13.07 -4.80
CA SER A 40 -1.38 12.82 -5.77
C SER A 40 -0.18 12.05 -5.22
N ARG A 41 -0.30 11.44 -4.03
CA ARG A 41 0.68 10.55 -3.44
C ARG A 41 0.23 9.12 -3.61
N GLY A 42 0.84 8.40 -4.55
CA GLY A 42 0.57 6.98 -4.78
C GLY A 42 1.28 6.09 -3.77
N GLY A 43 0.61 5.02 -3.33
CA GLY A 43 1.18 3.98 -2.47
C GLY A 43 0.44 2.66 -2.60
N TYR A 44 1.09 1.59 -2.13
CA TYR A 44 0.51 0.26 -2.06
C TYR A 44 0.20 -0.09 -0.63
N LEU A 45 -0.99 -0.64 -0.45
CA LEU A 45 -1.40 -1.27 0.79
C LEU A 45 -1.27 -2.78 0.61
N ASP A 46 -0.66 -3.41 1.57
CA ASP A 46 -0.51 -4.85 1.70
C ASP A 46 -0.59 -5.21 3.19
N ARG A 47 -0.47 -6.49 3.54
CA ARG A 47 -0.54 -6.93 4.95
C ARG A 47 0.36 -6.14 5.93
N PHE A 48 1.30 -5.35 5.44
CA PHE A 48 2.27 -4.60 6.24
C PHE A 48 1.99 -3.11 6.30
N ARG A 49 1.16 -2.61 5.37
CA ARG A 49 0.93 -1.17 5.20
C ARG A 49 -0.56 -0.88 5.08
N ALA A 50 -1.04 -0.03 5.96
CA ALA A 50 -2.36 0.57 5.94
C ALA A 50 -2.32 2.01 5.40
N ALA A 51 -3.48 2.61 5.23
CA ALA A 51 -3.56 4.04 4.97
C ALA A 51 -4.58 4.72 5.87
N VAL A 52 -4.38 6.03 6.06
CA VAL A 52 -5.36 6.95 6.63
C VAL A 52 -5.64 8.04 5.62
N VAL A 53 -6.88 8.15 5.24
CA VAL A 53 -7.38 9.24 4.42
C VAL A 53 -7.97 10.31 5.35
N ALA A 54 -7.37 11.48 5.37
CA ALA A 54 -7.85 12.61 6.18
C ALA A 54 -9.13 13.20 5.58
N PRO A 55 -9.92 13.95 6.36
CA PRO A 55 -11.13 14.61 5.87
C PRO A 55 -10.84 15.53 4.69
N GLN A 56 -11.75 15.58 3.72
CA GLN A 56 -11.70 16.42 2.51
C GLN A 56 -10.45 16.14 1.62
N THR A 57 -9.85 14.97 1.77
CA THR A 57 -8.69 14.57 0.96
C THR A 57 -9.17 13.75 -0.23
N ARG A 58 -8.80 14.19 -1.44
CA ARG A 58 -9.12 13.46 -2.68
C ARG A 58 -8.29 12.18 -2.74
N HIS A 59 -8.93 11.07 -3.01
CA HIS A 59 -8.26 9.78 -3.12
C HIS A 59 -8.95 8.87 -4.14
N ALA A 60 -8.16 7.98 -4.72
CA ALA A 60 -8.60 6.94 -5.65
C ALA A 60 -7.92 5.62 -5.31
N GLN A 61 -8.60 4.52 -5.52
CA GLN A 61 -8.08 3.19 -5.25
C GLN A 61 -8.33 2.25 -6.41
N SER A 62 -7.37 1.36 -6.65
CA SER A 62 -7.49 0.30 -7.65
C SER A 62 -6.80 -0.98 -7.17
N ALA A 63 -7.32 -2.13 -7.58
CA ALA A 63 -6.72 -3.41 -7.29
C ALA A 63 -6.78 -4.34 -8.51
N LEU A 64 -5.70 -5.08 -8.72
CA LEU A 64 -5.57 -6.01 -9.85
C LEU A 64 -6.00 -7.43 -9.50
N ASP A 65 -5.89 -7.79 -8.22
CA ASP A 65 -6.13 -9.16 -7.73
C ASP A 65 -7.20 -9.15 -6.64
N ALA A 66 -7.67 -10.35 -6.26
CA ALA A 66 -8.61 -10.51 -5.15
C ALA A 66 -8.06 -9.88 -3.86
N ASN A 67 -8.88 -9.07 -3.23
CA ASN A 67 -8.48 -8.32 -2.05
C ASN A 67 -9.64 -8.17 -1.07
N ARG A 68 -9.30 -7.87 0.18
CA ARG A 68 -10.28 -7.53 1.23
C ARG A 68 -9.64 -6.58 2.23
N PHE A 69 -10.34 -5.51 2.53
CA PHE A 69 -9.91 -4.46 3.45
C PHE A 69 -10.98 -4.20 4.51
N LEU A 70 -10.54 -3.99 5.73
CA LEU A 70 -11.37 -3.43 6.80
C LEU A 70 -11.28 -1.91 6.72
N ILE A 71 -12.42 -1.28 6.53
CA ILE A 71 -12.56 0.17 6.52
C ILE A 71 -13.08 0.61 7.88
N VAL A 72 -12.39 1.59 8.47
CA VAL A 72 -12.80 2.21 9.74
C VAL A 72 -13.03 3.69 9.49
N ASP A 73 -14.28 4.11 9.52
CA ASP A 73 -14.65 5.52 9.40
C ASP A 73 -14.79 6.13 10.79
N CYS A 74 -13.99 7.17 11.03
CA CYS A 74 -13.91 7.87 12.31
C CYS A 74 -14.30 9.34 12.12
N ARG A 75 -14.89 9.93 13.14
CA ARG A 75 -15.09 11.38 13.17
C ARG A 75 -13.75 12.12 13.26
N THR A 76 -13.74 13.35 12.79
CA THR A 76 -12.57 14.23 12.84
C THR A 76 -12.14 14.56 14.26
N ASP A 77 -13.11 14.69 15.19
CA ASP A 77 -12.88 14.99 16.61
C ASP A 77 -12.24 13.83 17.40
N ALA A 78 -12.14 12.63 16.80
CA ALA A 78 -11.36 11.53 17.35
C ALA A 78 -9.84 11.79 17.31
N PHE A 79 -9.41 12.78 16.56
CA PHE A 79 -8.01 13.18 16.41
C PHE A 79 -7.88 14.68 16.67
N GLY A 80 -6.81 15.11 17.35
CA GLY A 80 -6.46 16.52 17.43
C GLY A 80 -5.94 17.07 16.10
N ASP A 81 -5.98 18.40 15.91
CA ASP A 81 -5.58 19.08 14.66
C ASP A 81 -4.15 18.72 14.23
N ASP A 82 -3.20 18.67 15.16
CA ASP A 82 -1.82 18.27 14.88
C ASP A 82 -1.72 16.81 14.39
N ALA A 83 -2.55 15.92 14.91
CA ALA A 83 -2.60 14.53 14.48
C ALA A 83 -3.15 14.42 13.06
N LEU A 84 -4.24 15.14 12.75
CA LEU A 84 -4.82 15.21 11.41
C LEU A 84 -3.83 15.76 10.38
N GLU A 85 -3.09 16.80 10.74
CA GLU A 85 -2.08 17.37 9.85
C GLU A 85 -0.91 16.39 9.60
N ARG A 86 -0.46 15.66 10.64
CA ARG A 86 0.53 14.59 10.46
C ARG A 86 0.03 13.48 9.54
N LEU A 87 -1.23 13.06 9.69
CA LEU A 87 -1.85 12.03 8.86
C LEU A 87 -2.00 12.49 7.41
N ARG A 88 -2.37 13.75 7.16
CA ARG A 88 -2.38 14.33 5.81
C ARG A 88 -1.02 14.29 5.14
N ARG A 89 0.04 14.64 5.88
CA ARG A 89 1.42 14.60 5.36
C ARG A 89 1.94 13.19 5.14
N ARG A 90 1.44 12.20 5.88
CA ARG A 90 1.87 10.81 5.84
C ARG A 90 0.67 9.85 5.84
N PRO A 91 -0.04 9.75 4.72
CA PRO A 91 -1.27 8.95 4.67
C PRO A 91 -1.00 7.44 4.74
N PHE A 92 0.20 6.98 4.41
CA PHE A 92 0.56 5.57 4.44
C PHE A 92 1.26 5.21 5.74
N LEU A 93 0.77 4.16 6.40
CA LEU A 93 1.20 3.71 7.72
C LEU A 93 1.72 2.29 7.64
N ASP A 94 2.97 2.09 8.06
CA ASP A 94 3.50 0.74 8.20
C ASP A 94 3.02 0.17 9.54
N LEU A 95 2.28 -0.94 9.49
CA LEU A 95 1.70 -1.58 10.65
C LEU A 95 2.77 -2.31 11.48
N PRO A 96 2.80 -2.16 12.80
CA PRO A 96 3.67 -2.97 13.66
C PRO A 96 3.19 -4.43 13.69
N PRO A 97 4.10 -5.41 13.93
CA PRO A 97 3.80 -6.83 13.86
C PRO A 97 2.55 -7.26 14.63
N PRO A 98 2.31 -6.81 15.87
CA PRO A 98 1.11 -7.22 16.61
C PRO A 98 -0.19 -6.83 15.91
N LEU A 99 -0.21 -5.71 15.19
CA LEU A 99 -1.38 -5.27 14.43
C LEU A 99 -1.52 -6.03 13.11
N GLN A 100 -0.39 -6.40 12.47
CA GLN A 100 -0.39 -7.26 11.28
C GLN A 100 -1.00 -8.63 11.61
N ASP A 101 -0.57 -9.25 12.72
CA ASP A 101 -1.07 -10.55 13.16
C ASP A 101 -2.56 -10.47 13.54
N LEU A 102 -2.95 -9.40 14.23
CA LEU A 102 -4.34 -9.15 14.58
C LEU A 102 -5.24 -9.01 13.35
N LEU A 103 -4.80 -8.27 12.33
CA LEU A 103 -5.54 -8.11 11.07
C LEU A 103 -5.56 -9.39 10.25
N ALA A 104 -4.43 -10.09 10.15
CA ALA A 104 -4.34 -11.37 9.43
C ALA A 104 -5.28 -12.43 10.01
N ALA A 105 -5.44 -12.46 11.33
CA ALA A 105 -6.38 -13.35 12.00
C ALA A 105 -7.86 -13.08 11.65
N GLN A 106 -8.19 -11.91 11.08
CA GLN A 106 -9.56 -11.59 10.65
C GLN A 106 -9.85 -12.08 9.21
N ALA A 107 -8.84 -12.34 8.40
CA ALA A 107 -8.99 -12.68 6.98
C ALA A 107 -9.92 -13.89 6.70
N PRO A 108 -9.86 -15.00 7.47
CA PRO A 108 -10.71 -16.17 7.25
C PRO A 108 -12.15 -16.03 7.75
N HIS A 109 -12.48 -14.97 8.51
CA HIS A 109 -13.77 -14.84 9.20
C HIS A 109 -14.56 -13.61 8.70
N PRO A 110 -15.33 -13.70 7.60
CA PRO A 110 -16.00 -12.54 7.00
C PRO A 110 -17.11 -11.94 7.89
N ASP A 111 -17.69 -12.71 8.82
CA ASP A 111 -18.95 -12.34 9.51
C ASP A 111 -18.77 -11.92 10.97
N LEU A 112 -17.56 -11.77 11.49
CA LEU A 112 -17.31 -11.40 12.87
C LEU A 112 -17.18 -9.88 13.07
N ALA A 113 -18.29 -9.15 12.99
CA ALA A 113 -18.32 -7.69 13.20
C ALA A 113 -17.58 -7.26 14.49
N ALA A 114 -17.74 -8.01 15.59
CA ALA A 114 -17.06 -7.73 16.84
C ALA A 114 -15.53 -7.92 16.76
N ALA A 115 -15.05 -8.87 15.96
CA ALA A 115 -13.61 -9.10 15.76
C ALA A 115 -13.01 -7.99 14.90
N HIS A 116 -13.68 -7.59 13.83
CA HIS A 116 -13.28 -6.46 13.00
C HIS A 116 -13.27 -5.15 13.77
N ALA A 117 -14.28 -4.91 14.61
CA ALA A 117 -14.33 -3.74 15.49
C ALA A 117 -13.15 -3.71 16.48
N ARG A 118 -12.78 -4.85 17.09
CA ARG A 118 -11.60 -4.94 17.97
C ARG A 118 -10.30 -4.65 17.22
N ALA A 119 -10.13 -5.22 16.03
CA ALA A 119 -8.94 -4.98 15.21
C ALA A 119 -8.83 -3.51 14.79
N GLY A 120 -9.91 -2.92 14.31
CA GLY A 120 -9.96 -1.51 13.95
C GLY A 120 -9.71 -0.58 15.16
N ALA A 121 -10.30 -0.89 16.32
CA ALA A 121 -10.10 -0.13 17.56
C ALA A 121 -8.62 -0.22 18.03
N ALA A 122 -7.98 -1.37 17.90
CA ALA A 122 -6.57 -1.53 18.26
C ALA A 122 -5.65 -0.68 17.35
N VAL A 123 -5.92 -0.64 16.04
CA VAL A 123 -5.17 0.24 15.11
C VAL A 123 -5.42 1.70 15.44
N LEU A 124 -6.65 2.08 15.72
CA LEU A 124 -7.00 3.45 16.10
C LEU A 124 -6.29 3.88 17.40
N ALA A 125 -6.31 3.03 18.43
CA ALA A 125 -5.59 3.28 19.68
C ALA A 125 -4.08 3.41 19.47
N TRP A 126 -3.50 2.59 18.61
CA TRP A 126 -2.08 2.70 18.25
C TRP A 126 -1.75 4.01 17.55
N LEU A 127 -2.60 4.47 16.61
CA LEU A 127 -2.43 5.77 15.95
C LEU A 127 -2.49 6.94 16.92
N GLN A 128 -3.36 6.87 17.89
CA GLN A 128 -3.51 7.92 18.91
C GLN A 128 -2.35 7.94 19.93
N ALA A 129 -1.76 6.78 20.23
CA ALA A 129 -0.73 6.65 21.26
C ALA A 129 0.66 7.15 20.86
N ASP A 130 0.96 7.33 19.57
CA ASP A 130 2.29 7.75 19.01
C ASP A 130 3.50 6.98 19.59
N THR A 131 3.30 5.71 19.97
CA THR A 131 4.22 4.90 20.78
C THR A 131 5.02 3.83 20.05
N ALA A 132 5.22 3.96 18.73
CA ALA A 132 6.00 2.97 17.99
C ALA A 132 7.45 2.89 18.52
N PRO A 133 7.96 1.69 18.85
CA PRO A 133 9.34 1.54 19.33
C PRO A 133 10.35 2.18 18.36
N ARG A 134 11.38 2.87 18.88
CA ARG A 134 12.40 3.55 18.05
C ARG A 134 12.99 2.67 16.94
N GLY A 135 13.20 1.38 17.24
CA GLY A 135 13.69 0.40 16.24
C GLY A 135 12.70 0.20 15.08
N TRP A 136 11.41 0.20 15.39
CA TRP A 136 10.35 0.12 14.39
C TRP A 136 10.30 1.36 13.49
N GLN A 137 10.32 2.56 14.06
CA GLN A 137 10.35 3.81 13.29
C GLN A 137 11.54 3.88 12.33
N ARG A 138 12.73 3.42 12.78
CA ARG A 138 13.94 3.32 11.94
C ARG A 138 13.77 2.33 10.79
N LEU A 139 13.19 1.16 11.07
CA LEU A 139 12.86 0.18 10.04
C LEU A 139 11.90 0.75 9.00
N GLN A 140 10.84 1.40 9.44
CA GLN A 140 9.88 2.05 8.56
C GLN A 140 10.53 3.11 7.66
N ALA A 141 11.40 3.96 8.23
CA ALA A 141 12.13 4.96 7.46
C ALA A 141 13.02 4.33 6.38
N LEU A 142 13.66 3.19 6.68
CA LEU A 142 14.43 2.42 5.72
C LEU A 142 13.54 1.84 4.62
N CYS A 143 12.42 1.22 4.97
CA CYS A 143 11.47 0.65 4.01
C CYS A 143 10.98 1.69 3.01
N ARG A 144 10.60 2.89 3.46
CA ARG A 144 10.22 4.00 2.56
C ARG A 144 11.33 4.38 1.58
N ARG A 145 12.60 4.40 2.02
CA ARG A 145 13.74 4.68 1.12
C ARG A 145 13.92 3.62 0.06
N ILE A 146 13.77 2.35 0.43
CA ILE A 146 13.86 1.22 -0.52
C ILE A 146 12.72 1.29 -1.54
N GLU A 147 11.50 1.58 -1.10
CA GLU A 147 10.33 1.69 -1.96
C GLU A 147 10.40 2.88 -2.94
N ALA A 148 11.01 3.99 -2.51
CA ALA A 148 11.24 5.14 -3.38
C ALA A 148 12.27 4.84 -4.50
N ALA A 149 13.22 3.93 -4.27
CA ALA A 149 14.26 3.58 -5.21
C ALA A 149 14.63 2.09 -5.14
N PRO A 150 13.73 1.16 -5.48
CA PRO A 150 13.93 -0.28 -5.28
C PRO A 150 15.07 -0.85 -6.15
N GLY A 151 15.36 -0.23 -7.27
CA GLY A 151 16.43 -0.64 -8.20
C GLY A 151 17.84 -0.34 -7.72
N GLN A 152 18.00 0.52 -6.70
CA GLN A 152 19.31 0.77 -6.13
C GLN A 152 19.91 -0.48 -5.48
N ASP A 153 21.23 -0.46 -5.27
CA ASP A 153 21.89 -1.52 -4.52
C ASP A 153 21.60 -1.36 -3.02
N TRP A 154 21.00 -2.41 -2.44
CA TRP A 154 20.56 -2.48 -1.04
C TRP A 154 21.24 -3.63 -0.29
N PRO A 155 22.59 -3.63 -0.13
CA PRO A 155 23.24 -4.63 0.70
C PRO A 155 22.86 -4.44 2.16
N VAL A 156 22.84 -5.54 2.95
CA VAL A 156 22.45 -5.51 4.36
C VAL A 156 23.22 -4.48 5.16
N ARG A 157 24.52 -4.33 4.90
CA ARG A 157 25.36 -3.33 5.59
C ARG A 157 24.85 -1.91 5.38
N ARG A 158 24.55 -1.54 4.14
CA ARG A 158 23.99 -0.22 3.80
C ARG A 158 22.64 0.00 4.46
N MET A 159 21.76 -0.99 4.39
CA MET A 159 20.44 -0.93 5.03
C MET A 159 20.55 -0.75 6.54
N ALA A 160 21.44 -1.50 7.20
CA ALA A 160 21.68 -1.42 8.63
C ALA A 160 22.23 -0.03 9.06
N GLN A 161 23.20 0.51 8.30
CA GLN A 161 23.73 1.85 8.51
C GLN A 161 22.64 2.93 8.41
N LEU A 162 21.83 2.90 7.34
CA LEU A 162 20.76 3.87 7.13
C LEU A 162 19.66 3.80 8.20
N ALA A 163 19.43 2.62 8.77
CA ALA A 163 18.50 2.42 9.87
C ALA A 163 19.12 2.67 11.25
N HIS A 164 20.41 2.94 11.35
CA HIS A 164 21.14 3.00 12.62
C HIS A 164 20.94 1.74 13.49
N LEU A 165 21.06 0.57 12.85
CA LEU A 165 20.91 -0.76 13.45
C LEU A 165 22.14 -1.62 13.15
N SER A 166 22.39 -2.64 13.96
CA SER A 166 23.31 -3.71 13.56
C SER A 166 22.67 -4.60 12.48
N PRO A 167 23.47 -5.27 11.62
CA PRO A 167 22.94 -6.24 10.66
C PRO A 167 22.06 -7.32 11.28
N SER A 168 22.47 -7.86 12.42
CA SER A 168 21.68 -8.89 13.14
C SER A 168 20.35 -8.33 13.63
N ARG A 169 20.33 -7.11 14.18
CA ARG A 169 19.10 -6.45 14.63
C ARG A 169 18.18 -6.13 13.46
N LEU A 170 18.75 -5.70 12.32
CA LEU A 170 17.99 -5.48 11.09
C LEU A 170 17.30 -6.77 10.64
N HIS A 171 18.04 -7.90 10.55
CA HIS A 171 17.46 -9.20 10.21
C HIS A 171 16.34 -9.62 11.16
N ALA A 172 16.55 -9.45 12.47
CA ALA A 172 15.53 -9.78 13.47
C ALA A 172 14.25 -8.95 13.27
N LEU A 173 14.40 -7.63 13.03
CA LEU A 173 13.26 -6.75 12.80
C LEU A 173 12.53 -7.07 11.49
N PHE A 174 13.26 -7.35 10.38
CA PHE A 174 12.63 -7.76 9.13
C PHE A 174 11.88 -9.10 9.27
N ARG A 175 12.44 -10.06 9.99
CA ARG A 175 11.75 -11.33 10.26
C ARG A 175 10.52 -11.14 11.12
N ALA A 176 10.63 -10.34 12.18
CA ALA A 176 9.51 -10.05 13.06
C ALA A 176 8.40 -9.24 12.34
N ALA A 177 8.80 -8.27 11.49
CA ALA A 177 7.87 -7.38 10.81
C ALA A 177 7.21 -8.03 9.59
N PHE A 178 8.00 -8.79 8.80
CA PHE A 178 7.60 -9.18 7.45
C PHE A 178 7.71 -10.71 7.21
N GLY A 179 8.15 -11.47 8.20
CA GLY A 179 8.41 -12.92 8.05
C GLY A 179 9.51 -13.25 7.02
N ARG A 180 10.33 -12.27 6.62
CA ARG A 180 11.29 -12.37 5.51
C ARG A 180 12.65 -11.79 5.89
N THR A 181 13.68 -12.14 5.12
CA THR A 181 14.96 -11.44 5.22
C THR A 181 14.89 -10.05 4.58
N PRO A 182 15.82 -9.12 4.91
CA PRO A 182 15.91 -7.82 4.25
C PRO A 182 16.02 -7.95 2.72
N GLN A 183 16.83 -8.88 2.21
CA GLN A 183 17.00 -9.10 0.78
C GLN A 183 15.74 -9.64 0.10
N ASP A 184 15.05 -10.59 0.72
CA ASP A 184 13.79 -11.12 0.17
C ASP A 184 12.73 -10.02 0.10
N TRP A 185 12.72 -9.15 1.11
CA TRP A 185 11.80 -8.01 1.12
C TRP A 185 12.13 -7.01 0.01
N VAL A 186 13.40 -6.66 -0.20
CA VAL A 186 13.84 -5.81 -1.34
C VAL A 186 13.46 -6.45 -2.66
N ALA A 187 13.73 -7.75 -2.83
CA ALA A 187 13.37 -8.47 -4.05
C ALA A 187 11.86 -8.42 -4.33
N ALA A 188 11.03 -8.54 -3.29
CA ALA A 188 9.58 -8.39 -3.42
C ALA A 188 9.19 -6.97 -3.87
N ARG A 189 9.78 -5.91 -3.27
CA ARG A 189 9.51 -4.52 -3.67
C ARG A 189 9.94 -4.23 -5.11
N ARG A 190 11.06 -4.80 -5.57
CA ARG A 190 11.49 -4.72 -6.98
C ARG A 190 10.45 -5.32 -7.93
N LEU A 191 9.95 -6.52 -7.60
CA LEU A 191 8.90 -7.16 -8.40
C LEU A 191 7.60 -6.38 -8.38
N ASP A 192 7.19 -5.84 -7.26
CA ASP A 192 5.99 -5.01 -7.16
C ASP A 192 6.12 -3.74 -8.02
N TRP A 193 7.28 -3.10 -8.02
CA TRP A 193 7.56 -1.96 -8.90
C TRP A 193 7.46 -2.36 -10.38
N VAL A 194 8.07 -3.49 -10.77
CA VAL A 194 7.99 -4.01 -12.15
C VAL A 194 6.57 -4.33 -12.55
N ARG A 195 5.80 -4.99 -11.69
CA ARG A 195 4.39 -5.33 -11.96
C ARG A 195 3.56 -4.07 -12.28
N ARG A 196 3.77 -2.99 -11.52
CA ARG A 196 3.14 -1.68 -11.78
C ARG A 196 3.52 -1.13 -13.16
N GLN A 197 4.82 -1.09 -13.45
CA GLN A 197 5.30 -0.59 -14.74
C GLN A 197 4.77 -1.42 -15.92
N LEU A 198 4.64 -2.73 -15.75
CA LEU A 198 4.05 -3.61 -16.76
C LEU A 198 2.55 -3.40 -16.95
N ALA A 199 1.81 -3.12 -15.87
CA ALA A 199 0.36 -2.93 -15.90
C ALA A 199 -0.03 -1.58 -16.54
N HIS A 200 0.76 -0.52 -16.32
CA HIS A 200 0.40 0.85 -16.70
C HIS A 200 1.28 1.46 -17.81
N GLY A 201 2.32 0.77 -18.27
CA GLY A 201 3.29 1.35 -19.21
C GLY A 201 3.73 0.42 -20.33
N ASN A 202 4.41 1.04 -21.32
CA ASN A 202 4.95 0.37 -22.52
C ASN A 202 6.46 0.25 -22.53
N ARG A 203 7.15 0.59 -21.44
CA ARG A 203 8.61 0.55 -21.37
C ARG A 203 9.16 -0.82 -21.77
N PRO A 204 10.30 -0.90 -22.49
CA PRO A 204 10.97 -2.14 -22.79
C PRO A 204 11.25 -2.96 -21.51
N ILE A 205 11.10 -4.28 -21.60
CA ILE A 205 11.29 -5.16 -20.44
C ILE A 205 12.77 -5.15 -19.98
N ALA A 206 13.70 -4.95 -20.91
CA ALA A 206 15.11 -4.79 -20.59
C ALA A 206 15.38 -3.57 -19.71
N ASP A 207 14.76 -2.42 -20.02
CA ASP A 207 14.88 -1.19 -19.23
C ASP A 207 14.28 -1.38 -17.83
N LEU A 208 13.12 -2.05 -17.75
CA LEU A 208 12.49 -2.36 -16.46
C LEU A 208 13.38 -3.27 -15.61
N ALA A 209 14.11 -4.22 -16.22
CA ALA A 209 15.06 -5.06 -15.51
C ALA A 209 16.20 -4.22 -14.92
N GLN A 210 16.80 -3.36 -15.71
CA GLN A 210 17.89 -2.48 -15.28
C GLN A 210 17.43 -1.54 -14.15
N ASP A 211 16.33 -0.83 -14.35
CA ASP A 211 15.80 0.15 -13.38
C ASP A 211 15.33 -0.49 -12.07
N SER A 212 14.95 -1.75 -12.10
CA SER A 212 14.57 -2.50 -10.90
C SER A 212 15.73 -3.25 -10.24
N GLY A 213 16.97 -3.09 -10.76
CA GLY A 213 18.17 -3.67 -10.17
C GLY A 213 18.32 -5.16 -10.43
N TYR A 214 17.77 -5.70 -11.53
CA TYR A 214 18.09 -7.01 -12.05
C TYR A 214 19.27 -6.91 -13.03
N ALA A 215 20.11 -7.93 -13.05
CA ALA A 215 21.28 -7.96 -13.91
C ALA A 215 20.91 -7.87 -15.40
N ASP A 216 19.81 -8.52 -15.78
CA ASP A 216 19.33 -8.58 -17.16
C ASP A 216 17.82 -8.93 -17.21
N GLN A 217 17.26 -8.86 -18.43
CA GLN A 217 15.86 -9.23 -18.70
C GLN A 217 15.55 -10.70 -18.33
N SER A 218 16.52 -11.60 -18.47
CA SER A 218 16.33 -13.03 -18.16
C SER A 218 16.19 -13.24 -16.65
N ALA A 219 16.99 -12.53 -15.84
CA ALA A 219 16.90 -12.54 -14.39
C ALA A 219 15.55 -12.02 -13.90
N LEU A 220 15.09 -10.90 -14.44
CA LEU A 220 13.75 -10.38 -14.18
C LEU A 220 12.66 -11.37 -14.58
N THR A 221 12.74 -11.96 -15.78
CA THR A 221 11.75 -12.92 -16.27
C THR A 221 11.64 -14.13 -15.35
N ARG A 222 12.78 -14.69 -14.92
CA ARG A 222 12.80 -15.82 -13.96
C ARG A 222 12.18 -15.43 -12.62
N ALA A 223 12.50 -14.24 -12.10
CA ALA A 223 11.99 -13.75 -10.84
C ALA A 223 10.47 -13.53 -10.89
N LEU A 224 9.97 -12.86 -11.92
CA LEU A 224 8.55 -12.59 -12.09
C LEU A 224 7.75 -13.88 -12.32
N LYS A 225 8.27 -14.81 -13.15
CA LYS A 225 7.61 -16.11 -13.40
C LYS A 225 7.51 -16.94 -12.12
N ARG A 226 8.54 -16.95 -11.27
CA ARG A 226 8.46 -17.64 -9.95
C ARG A 226 7.40 -17.03 -9.03
N SER A 227 7.24 -15.69 -9.08
CA SER A 227 6.32 -14.97 -8.21
C SER A 227 4.87 -15.00 -8.68
N THR A 228 4.62 -14.99 -10.01
CA THR A 228 3.29 -14.79 -10.60
C THR A 228 2.84 -15.92 -11.52
N GLY A 229 3.72 -16.87 -11.81
CA GLY A 229 3.49 -17.89 -12.85
C GLY A 229 3.60 -17.36 -14.29
N GLN A 230 3.83 -16.06 -14.51
CA GLN A 230 3.76 -15.41 -15.82
C GLN A 230 5.08 -14.75 -16.22
N THR A 231 5.35 -14.72 -17.53
CA THR A 231 6.43 -13.90 -18.07
C THR A 231 6.03 -12.42 -18.07
N PRO A 232 6.99 -11.46 -18.10
CA PRO A 232 6.68 -10.03 -18.15
C PRO A 232 5.76 -9.64 -19.31
N ALA A 233 5.98 -10.23 -20.50
CA ALA A 233 5.12 -9.98 -21.66
C ALA A 233 3.68 -10.50 -21.47
N ALA A 234 3.52 -11.70 -20.87
CA ALA A 234 2.21 -12.26 -20.56
C ALA A 234 1.50 -11.45 -19.48
N TYR A 235 2.24 -11.04 -18.43
CA TYR A 235 1.71 -10.19 -17.37
C TYR A 235 1.21 -8.86 -17.93
N ARG A 236 2.01 -8.18 -18.79
CA ARG A 236 1.61 -6.92 -19.47
C ARG A 236 0.34 -7.08 -20.27
N ARG A 237 0.23 -8.13 -21.11
CA ARG A 237 -0.98 -8.38 -21.93
C ARG A 237 -2.23 -8.56 -21.08
N ARG A 238 -2.11 -9.26 -19.95
CA ARG A 238 -3.25 -9.56 -19.07
C ARG A 238 -3.74 -8.34 -18.29
N HIS A 239 -2.82 -7.45 -17.88
CA HIS A 239 -3.12 -6.37 -16.95
C HIS A 239 -3.19 -4.99 -17.62
N ARG A 240 -2.92 -4.91 -18.92
CA ARG A 240 -3.07 -3.68 -19.69
C ARG A 240 -4.54 -3.36 -19.89
N PRO A 241 -5.00 -2.11 -19.65
CA PRO A 241 -6.34 -1.68 -20.04
C PRO A 241 -6.53 -1.89 -21.54
N ALA A 242 -7.73 -2.33 -21.96
CA ALA A 242 -8.06 -2.44 -23.38
C ALA A 242 -7.90 -1.06 -24.05
N PRO A 243 -7.30 -0.95 -25.24
CA PRO A 243 -7.28 0.31 -25.98
C PRO A 243 -8.71 0.67 -26.33
N GLY A 244 -9.28 1.74 -25.73
CA GLY A 244 -10.64 2.21 -26.03
C GLY A 244 -11.42 2.84 -24.88
N GLN A 245 -10.90 2.92 -23.66
CA GLN A 245 -11.55 3.70 -22.59
C GLN A 245 -10.78 5.02 -22.30
N GLU A 246 -10.47 5.74 -23.37
CA GLU A 246 -10.21 7.17 -23.22
C GLU A 246 -11.56 7.84 -22.95
N SER A 247 -11.62 8.57 -21.88
CA SER A 247 -12.72 9.38 -21.38
C SER A 247 -13.45 10.08 -22.54
N GLY A 248 -14.73 9.72 -22.72
CA GLY A 248 -15.58 10.32 -23.73
C GLY A 248 -15.50 11.84 -23.67
N THR A 249 -15.09 12.41 -24.75
CA THR A 249 -15.10 13.80 -25.12
C THR A 249 -16.40 14.46 -24.67
N SER A 250 -16.31 15.47 -23.85
CA SER A 250 -17.38 16.41 -23.57
C SER A 250 -17.99 16.90 -24.88
N GLN A 251 -19.19 16.45 -25.17
CA GLN A 251 -20.01 17.14 -26.17
C GLN A 251 -20.34 18.55 -25.66
N PRO A 252 -20.10 19.60 -26.44
CA PRO A 252 -20.55 20.93 -26.07
C PRO A 252 -22.09 20.95 -26.10
N LEU A 253 -22.65 21.49 -25.00
CA LEU A 253 -24.09 21.78 -24.90
C LEU A 253 -24.53 22.72 -26.05
N PRO A 254 -25.68 22.47 -26.69
CA PRO A 254 -26.23 23.39 -27.66
C PRO A 254 -26.63 24.71 -26.96
N ALA A 255 -26.31 25.81 -27.61
CA ALA A 255 -26.67 27.14 -27.17
C ALA A 255 -28.20 27.33 -27.08
N PRO A 256 -28.71 28.08 -26.11
CA PRO A 256 -30.14 28.40 -26.04
C PRO A 256 -30.56 29.29 -27.22
N ALA A 257 -31.61 28.86 -27.90
CA ALA A 257 -32.27 29.67 -28.91
C ALA A 257 -32.96 30.89 -28.24
N CYS A 258 -32.85 32.05 -28.90
CA CYS A 258 -33.59 33.26 -28.58
C CYS A 258 -35.10 33.06 -28.66
#